data_b9c485b6e08a729cb90d1d510bc244a8
#
_entry.id   b9c485b6e08a729cb90d1d510bc244a8
#
_cell.length_a   1.000
_cell.length_b   1.000
_cell.length_c   1.000
_cell.angle_alpha   90.00
_cell.angle_beta   90.00
_cell.angle_gamma   90.00
#
_symmetry.space_group_name_H-M   'P 1'
#
loop_
_entity.id
_entity.type
_entity.pdbx_description
1 polymer ?
#
loop_
_entity_poly.entity_id
_entity_poly.type
_entity_poly.pdbx_seq_one_letter_code
_entity_poly.pdbx_strand_id
1 'polypeptide(L)'
;TLTSEDCDDLATFVSGISATTVSYSTTASVEGGDMTSASYYTIAGVEDNYAAISNLEMAIGDFLTEENNESKEKVCVLGATVAKEIFGSAYDAYDGIVYIDGRPYIVSGVLSEMGTVASGISPDTAIYIPYETGIKYITGTNISPTITVIAEDVNQVDTVMTDVESALKESYPNTTFTISDAGSKMEAASASNETLTLLLISMAVIVFIVGGIGIMNVLFVSIKERTNEIGILKALGCSRKDILLEFLLEASFTSLVGAVMGVLVALGITPFVQLFNVRVSLSVQGAVLSLLFGVLTGSIFGFYPAYKASRLIPVEALNQE
;
A
#
# COMPACT_ATOMS: atom_id res chain seq x y z
N THR A 1 -29.40 -15.24 -11.42
CA THR A 1 -27.96 -15.24 -11.12
C THR A 1 -27.24 -15.00 -12.42
N LEU A 2 -26.30 -14.06 -12.45
CA LEU A 2 -25.48 -13.80 -13.64
C LEU A 2 -24.65 -15.04 -13.97
N THR A 3 -24.46 -15.31 -15.27
CA THR A 3 -23.81 -16.52 -15.79
C THR A 3 -22.77 -16.14 -16.86
N SER A 4 -22.03 -17.12 -17.36
CA SER A 4 -21.13 -17.00 -18.50
C SER A 4 -21.87 -16.54 -19.77
N GLU A 5 -23.11 -17.04 -19.97
CA GLU A 5 -23.97 -16.66 -21.11
C GLU A 5 -24.30 -15.16 -21.11
N ASP A 6 -24.48 -14.56 -19.93
CA ASP A 6 -24.69 -13.10 -19.81
C ASP A 6 -23.44 -12.30 -20.24
N CYS A 7 -22.23 -12.83 -20.06
CA CYS A 7 -21.00 -12.23 -20.55
C CYS A 7 -20.96 -12.21 -22.09
N ASP A 8 -21.33 -13.33 -22.72
CA ASP A 8 -21.38 -13.45 -24.18
C ASP A 8 -22.45 -12.55 -24.78
N ASP A 9 -23.61 -12.48 -24.15
CA ASP A 9 -24.71 -11.59 -24.52
C ASP A 9 -24.26 -10.12 -24.42
N LEU A 10 -23.65 -9.70 -23.36
CA LEU A 10 -23.13 -8.33 -23.19
C LEU A 10 -22.07 -8.00 -24.26
N ALA A 11 -21.16 -8.91 -24.54
CA ALA A 11 -20.14 -8.71 -25.55
C ALA A 11 -20.74 -8.61 -26.98
N THR A 12 -21.89 -9.25 -27.20
CA THR A 12 -22.56 -9.26 -28.50
C THR A 12 -23.49 -8.07 -28.71
N PHE A 13 -24.23 -7.68 -27.67
CA PHE A 13 -25.29 -6.67 -27.77
C PHE A 13 -24.86 -5.26 -27.40
N VAL A 14 -23.81 -5.12 -26.61
CA VAL A 14 -23.29 -3.81 -26.19
C VAL A 14 -22.03 -3.46 -26.97
N SER A 15 -22.07 -2.34 -27.68
CA SER A 15 -20.92 -1.87 -28.48
C SER A 15 -19.85 -1.22 -27.56
N GLY A 16 -18.58 -1.36 -27.96
CA GLY A 16 -17.45 -0.75 -27.23
C GLY A 16 -16.93 -1.60 -26.07
N ILE A 17 -17.31 -2.89 -26.03
CA ILE A 17 -16.76 -3.88 -25.09
C ILE A 17 -15.63 -4.65 -25.79
N SER A 18 -14.45 -4.66 -25.15
CA SER A 18 -13.28 -5.41 -25.62
C SER A 18 -13.23 -6.83 -25.04
N ALA A 19 -13.63 -7.01 -23.79
CA ALA A 19 -13.66 -8.32 -23.14
C ALA A 19 -14.63 -8.31 -21.94
N THR A 20 -15.14 -9.49 -21.63
CA THR A 20 -16.00 -9.75 -20.47
C THR A 20 -15.54 -11.00 -19.74
N THR A 21 -15.74 -11.07 -18.43
CA THR A 21 -15.53 -12.29 -17.64
C THR A 21 -16.45 -12.27 -16.43
N VAL A 22 -16.88 -13.45 -16.01
CA VAL A 22 -17.64 -13.62 -14.78
C VAL A 22 -16.78 -14.26 -13.70
N SER A 23 -16.98 -13.81 -12.49
CA SER A 23 -16.29 -14.34 -11.32
C SER A 23 -17.16 -14.26 -10.08
N TYR A 24 -16.88 -15.09 -9.09
CA TYR A 24 -17.41 -14.94 -7.74
C TYR A 24 -16.33 -15.30 -6.72
N SER A 25 -16.51 -14.87 -5.48
CA SER A 25 -15.66 -15.26 -4.38
C SER A 25 -16.46 -15.83 -3.23
N THR A 26 -15.89 -16.81 -2.57
CA THR A 26 -16.42 -17.41 -1.34
C THR A 26 -15.29 -17.74 -0.40
N THR A 27 -15.60 -18.20 0.81
CA THR A 27 -14.59 -18.66 1.77
C THR A 27 -14.83 -20.14 2.02
N ALA A 28 -13.80 -20.94 1.91
CA ALA A 28 -13.87 -22.38 2.16
C ALA A 28 -12.72 -22.85 3.04
N SER A 29 -12.93 -23.99 3.68
CA SER A 29 -11.90 -24.69 4.47
C SER A 29 -10.89 -25.36 3.54
N VAL A 30 -9.62 -25.10 3.75
CA VAL A 30 -8.53 -25.62 2.92
C VAL A 30 -7.51 -26.35 3.77
N GLU A 31 -7.10 -27.52 3.30
CA GLU A 31 -6.03 -28.34 3.86
C GLU A 31 -5.08 -28.77 2.74
N GLY A 32 -3.79 -28.90 3.03
CA GLY A 32 -2.82 -29.39 2.04
C GLY A 32 -1.38 -29.19 2.48
N GLY A 33 -0.44 -29.73 1.70
CA GLY A 33 0.99 -29.58 1.94
C GLY A 33 1.43 -29.84 3.36
N ASP A 34 2.13 -28.89 3.96
CA ASP A 34 2.70 -28.94 5.30
C ASP A 34 1.75 -28.43 6.41
N MET A 35 0.49 -28.16 6.09
CA MET A 35 -0.48 -27.66 7.06
C MET A 35 -0.81 -28.70 8.12
N THR A 36 -0.80 -28.30 9.39
CA THR A 36 -1.19 -29.15 10.54
C THR A 36 -2.68 -29.14 10.84
N SER A 37 -3.42 -28.18 10.29
CA SER A 37 -4.87 -28.01 10.46
C SER A 37 -5.45 -27.20 9.31
N ALA A 38 -6.74 -27.43 9.03
CA ALA A 38 -7.48 -26.66 8.06
C ALA A 38 -7.51 -25.16 8.41
N SER A 39 -7.41 -24.32 7.38
CA SER A 39 -7.57 -22.86 7.47
C SER A 39 -8.54 -22.37 6.42
N TYR A 40 -9.13 -21.20 6.66
CA TYR A 40 -10.07 -20.62 5.72
C TYR A 40 -9.36 -19.69 4.75
N TYR A 41 -9.59 -19.93 3.45
CA TYR A 41 -9.06 -19.10 2.36
C TYR A 41 -10.18 -18.59 1.47
N THR A 42 -9.90 -17.50 0.77
CA THR A 42 -10.79 -17.00 -0.29
C THR A 42 -10.65 -17.89 -1.52
N ILE A 43 -11.76 -18.46 -1.95
CA ILE A 43 -11.87 -19.25 -3.18
C ILE A 43 -12.54 -18.38 -4.24
N ALA A 44 -11.91 -18.22 -5.37
CA ALA A 44 -12.40 -17.48 -6.52
C ALA A 44 -12.80 -18.46 -7.63
N GLY A 45 -14.09 -18.51 -7.96
CA GLY A 45 -14.58 -19.18 -9.16
C GLY A 45 -14.47 -18.23 -10.35
N VAL A 46 -13.66 -18.58 -11.35
CA VAL A 46 -13.33 -17.69 -12.47
C VAL A 46 -13.32 -18.43 -13.80
N GLU A 47 -13.46 -17.68 -14.90
CA GLU A 47 -13.28 -18.18 -16.26
C GLU A 47 -11.79 -18.18 -16.65
N ASP A 48 -11.50 -18.83 -17.78
CA ASP A 48 -10.15 -18.96 -18.35
C ASP A 48 -9.53 -17.61 -18.71
N ASN A 49 -10.34 -16.68 -19.23
CA ASN A 49 -9.92 -15.34 -19.63
C ASN A 49 -9.69 -14.38 -18.46
N TYR A 50 -10.06 -14.76 -17.22
CA TYR A 50 -9.93 -13.93 -16.04
C TYR A 50 -8.50 -13.47 -15.77
N ALA A 51 -7.51 -14.33 -16.02
CA ALA A 51 -6.11 -13.99 -15.83
C ALA A 51 -5.66 -12.84 -16.74
N ALA A 52 -6.07 -12.87 -18.02
CA ALA A 52 -5.75 -11.83 -18.99
C ALA A 52 -6.44 -10.50 -18.63
N ILE A 53 -7.71 -10.55 -18.27
CA ILE A 53 -8.52 -9.37 -17.89
C ILE A 53 -8.00 -8.73 -16.59
N SER A 54 -7.61 -9.55 -15.62
CA SER A 54 -7.10 -9.11 -14.33
C SER A 54 -5.58 -8.89 -14.31
N ASN A 55 -4.92 -9.06 -15.47
CA ASN A 55 -3.47 -8.92 -15.64
C ASN A 55 -2.67 -9.75 -14.64
N LEU A 56 -3.08 -11.00 -14.42
CA LEU A 56 -2.42 -11.94 -13.54
C LEU A 56 -1.20 -12.56 -14.23
N GLU A 57 -0.08 -12.64 -13.51
CA GLU A 57 1.13 -13.26 -14.00
C GLU A 57 1.40 -14.59 -13.28
N MET A 58 1.80 -15.61 -14.03
CA MET A 58 2.16 -16.91 -13.46
C MET A 58 3.62 -16.94 -13.03
N ALA A 59 3.90 -17.45 -11.83
CA ALA A 59 5.25 -17.76 -11.39
C ALA A 59 5.69 -19.15 -11.88
N ILE A 60 4.76 -20.11 -11.91
CA ILE A 60 4.98 -21.47 -12.38
C ILE A 60 3.65 -22.07 -12.81
N GLY A 61 3.69 -22.95 -13.83
CA GLY A 61 2.51 -23.63 -14.36
C GLY A 61 1.65 -22.72 -15.23
N ASP A 62 0.43 -23.16 -15.50
CA ASP A 62 -0.53 -22.50 -16.36
C ASP A 62 -1.79 -22.11 -15.59
N PHE A 63 -2.47 -21.06 -16.05
CA PHE A 63 -3.78 -20.68 -15.52
C PHE A 63 -4.86 -21.66 -15.97
N LEU A 64 -6.05 -21.53 -15.46
CA LEU A 64 -7.22 -22.32 -15.80
C LEU A 64 -7.55 -22.20 -17.27
N THR A 65 -8.04 -23.28 -17.88
CA THR A 65 -8.45 -23.34 -19.29
C THR A 65 -9.95 -23.49 -19.43
N GLU A 66 -10.49 -23.17 -20.60
CA GLU A 66 -11.89 -23.39 -20.95
C GLU A 66 -12.28 -24.87 -20.76
N GLU A 67 -11.40 -25.83 -21.16
CA GLU A 67 -11.63 -27.26 -20.98
C GLU A 67 -11.78 -27.65 -19.50
N ASN A 68 -10.98 -27.05 -18.59
CA ASN A 68 -11.12 -27.27 -17.15
C ASN A 68 -12.50 -26.80 -16.64
N ASN A 69 -13.03 -25.71 -17.20
CA ASN A 69 -14.33 -25.17 -16.81
C ASN A 69 -15.48 -26.04 -17.35
N GLU A 70 -15.45 -26.41 -18.64
CA GLU A 70 -16.49 -27.24 -19.27
C GLU A 70 -16.56 -28.64 -18.66
N SER A 71 -15.40 -29.29 -18.47
CA SER A 71 -15.33 -30.63 -17.85
C SER A 71 -15.52 -30.63 -16.34
N LYS A 72 -15.55 -29.42 -15.73
CA LYS A 72 -15.66 -29.23 -14.26
C LYS A 72 -14.55 -29.96 -13.51
N GLU A 73 -13.34 -29.82 -14.04
CA GLU A 73 -12.16 -30.41 -13.44
C GLU A 73 -11.83 -29.80 -12.08
N LYS A 74 -11.29 -30.61 -11.18
CA LYS A 74 -10.84 -30.18 -9.86
C LYS A 74 -9.38 -29.78 -9.92
N VAL A 75 -9.13 -28.68 -10.59
CA VAL A 75 -7.82 -28.01 -10.66
C VAL A 75 -7.92 -26.65 -9.96
N CYS A 76 -6.78 -26.15 -9.49
CA CYS A 76 -6.73 -24.83 -8.87
C CYS A 76 -5.40 -24.12 -9.15
N VAL A 77 -5.44 -22.81 -9.14
CA VAL A 77 -4.27 -21.92 -9.18
C VAL A 77 -4.17 -21.21 -7.83
N LEU A 78 -2.98 -21.25 -7.23
CA LEU A 78 -2.76 -20.64 -5.92
C LEU A 78 -2.16 -19.23 -6.05
N GLY A 79 -2.62 -18.32 -5.21
CA GLY A 79 -1.92 -17.06 -5.00
C GLY A 79 -0.56 -17.26 -4.33
N ALA A 80 0.37 -16.34 -4.56
CA ALA A 80 1.76 -16.47 -4.09
C ALA A 80 1.88 -16.66 -2.58
N THR A 81 1.09 -15.93 -1.80
CA THR A 81 1.08 -16.06 -0.32
C THR A 81 0.50 -17.39 0.11
N VAL A 82 -0.60 -17.83 -0.52
CA VAL A 82 -1.25 -19.11 -0.22
C VAL A 82 -0.30 -20.30 -0.50
N ALA A 83 0.41 -20.27 -1.63
CA ALA A 83 1.37 -21.31 -1.97
C ALA A 83 2.51 -21.39 -0.94
N LYS A 84 3.02 -20.23 -0.47
CA LYS A 84 4.04 -20.18 0.58
C LYS A 84 3.52 -20.71 1.93
N GLU A 85 2.29 -20.39 2.28
CA GLU A 85 1.69 -20.83 3.55
C GLU A 85 1.38 -22.32 3.59
N ILE A 86 0.91 -22.90 2.47
CA ILE A 86 0.50 -24.32 2.40
C ILE A 86 1.68 -25.24 2.12
N PHE A 87 2.61 -24.86 1.22
CA PHE A 87 3.67 -25.73 0.72
C PHE A 87 5.09 -25.19 0.97
N GLY A 88 5.24 -24.00 1.55
CA GLY A 88 6.53 -23.37 1.78
C GLY A 88 7.10 -22.62 0.57
N SER A 89 6.85 -23.07 -0.66
CA SER A 89 7.27 -22.38 -1.88
C SER A 89 6.30 -22.60 -3.04
N ALA A 90 6.39 -21.73 -4.06
CA ALA A 90 5.60 -21.87 -5.29
C ALA A 90 5.98 -23.14 -6.06
N TYR A 91 7.25 -23.55 -6.01
CA TYR A 91 7.75 -24.73 -6.71
C TYR A 91 7.21 -26.02 -6.10
N ASP A 92 7.17 -26.12 -4.77
CA ASP A 92 6.66 -27.29 -4.05
C ASP A 92 5.13 -27.38 -4.15
N ALA A 93 4.44 -26.27 -4.41
CA ALA A 93 3.00 -26.20 -4.59
C ALA A 93 2.55 -26.73 -5.97
N TYR A 94 3.35 -26.56 -7.02
CA TYR A 94 3.02 -27.00 -8.37
C TYR A 94 2.84 -28.51 -8.44
N ASP A 95 1.77 -28.96 -9.08
CA ASP A 95 1.33 -30.36 -9.15
C ASP A 95 0.99 -31.00 -7.77
N GLY A 96 0.95 -30.17 -6.72
CA GLY A 96 0.51 -30.58 -5.39
C GLY A 96 -1.01 -30.76 -5.31
N ILE A 97 -1.48 -31.37 -4.20
CA ILE A 97 -2.90 -31.54 -3.94
C ILE A 97 -3.32 -30.68 -2.76
N VAL A 98 -4.38 -29.90 -2.96
CA VAL A 98 -5.06 -29.12 -1.94
C VAL A 98 -6.47 -29.63 -1.77
N TYR A 99 -6.92 -29.80 -0.53
CA TYR A 99 -8.29 -30.21 -0.23
C TYR A 99 -9.13 -28.99 0.10
N ILE A 100 -10.10 -28.68 -0.76
CA ILE A 100 -11.08 -27.59 -0.54
C ILE A 100 -12.39 -28.22 -0.11
N ASP A 101 -12.86 -27.92 1.09
CA ASP A 101 -14.01 -28.57 1.73
C ASP A 101 -13.96 -30.10 1.65
N GLY A 102 -12.76 -30.66 1.91
CA GLY A 102 -12.49 -32.08 1.90
C GLY A 102 -12.42 -32.75 0.51
N ARG A 103 -12.46 -31.98 -0.58
CA ARG A 103 -12.32 -32.47 -1.96
C ARG A 103 -10.96 -32.14 -2.53
N PRO A 104 -10.27 -33.10 -3.16
CA PRO A 104 -8.94 -32.88 -3.72
C PRO A 104 -8.99 -32.02 -4.99
N TYR A 105 -8.11 -31.04 -5.08
CA TYR A 105 -7.83 -30.22 -6.25
C TYR A 105 -6.34 -30.30 -6.56
N ILE A 106 -5.99 -30.42 -7.84
CA ILE A 106 -4.60 -30.43 -8.30
C ILE A 106 -4.18 -28.99 -8.57
N VAL A 107 -3.02 -28.60 -8.09
CA VAL A 107 -2.46 -27.25 -8.34
C VAL A 107 -1.87 -27.20 -9.74
N SER A 108 -2.56 -26.58 -10.69
CA SER A 108 -2.11 -26.37 -12.07
C SER A 108 -1.10 -25.24 -12.24
N GLY A 109 -1.05 -24.33 -11.27
CA GLY A 109 -0.11 -23.21 -11.29
C GLY A 109 -0.13 -22.39 -10.03
N VAL A 110 0.85 -21.50 -9.93
CA VAL A 110 0.99 -20.52 -8.85
C VAL A 110 1.24 -19.14 -9.44
N LEU A 111 0.53 -18.13 -8.94
CA LEU A 111 0.69 -16.74 -9.38
C LEU A 111 1.99 -16.13 -8.85
N SER A 112 2.54 -15.19 -9.60
CA SER A 112 3.59 -14.29 -9.14
C SER A 112 3.06 -13.37 -8.05
N GLU A 113 3.93 -12.91 -7.15
CA GLU A 113 3.56 -11.96 -6.10
C GLU A 113 3.24 -10.59 -6.72
N MET A 114 1.98 -10.17 -6.63
CA MET A 114 1.48 -8.93 -7.23
C MET A 114 1.19 -7.84 -6.21
N GLY A 115 1.02 -8.20 -4.95
CA GLY A 115 0.67 -7.28 -3.88
C GLY A 115 -0.83 -7.05 -3.73
N THR A 116 -1.19 -5.93 -3.10
CA THR A 116 -2.59 -5.57 -2.88
C THR A 116 -3.18 -4.89 -4.11
N VAL A 117 -4.36 -5.34 -4.52
CA VAL A 117 -5.16 -4.69 -5.58
C VAL A 117 -6.13 -3.68 -4.98
N ALA A 118 -6.44 -2.63 -5.73
CA ALA A 118 -7.34 -1.56 -5.27
C ALA A 118 -8.80 -2.05 -5.16
N SER A 119 -9.19 -3.08 -5.90
CA SER A 119 -10.55 -3.62 -5.91
C SER A 119 -10.53 -5.04 -6.48
N GLY A 120 -11.50 -5.87 -6.04
CA GLY A 120 -11.63 -7.24 -6.51
C GLY A 120 -10.99 -8.28 -5.60
N ILE A 121 -10.71 -9.45 -6.16
CA ILE A 121 -10.12 -10.58 -5.45
C ILE A 121 -8.61 -10.35 -5.34
N SER A 122 -8.06 -10.46 -4.13
CA SER A 122 -6.61 -10.28 -3.92
C SER A 122 -5.83 -11.43 -4.55
N PRO A 123 -4.94 -11.17 -5.54
CA PRO A 123 -4.24 -12.23 -6.25
C PRO A 123 -3.37 -13.12 -5.36
N ASP A 124 -2.70 -12.53 -4.38
CA ASP A 124 -1.72 -13.23 -3.56
C ASP A 124 -2.37 -14.17 -2.52
N THR A 125 -3.61 -13.88 -2.10
CA THR A 125 -4.26 -14.55 -0.97
C THR A 125 -5.48 -15.38 -1.36
N ALA A 126 -5.78 -15.50 -2.65
CA ALA A 126 -6.90 -16.29 -3.17
C ALA A 126 -6.44 -17.60 -3.80
N ILE A 127 -7.35 -18.55 -3.86
CA ILE A 127 -7.26 -19.80 -4.62
C ILE A 127 -8.27 -19.70 -5.76
N TYR A 128 -7.80 -19.84 -6.99
CA TYR A 128 -8.62 -19.77 -8.19
C TYR A 128 -9.00 -21.17 -8.65
N ILE A 129 -10.28 -21.37 -8.95
CA ILE A 129 -10.85 -22.62 -9.47
C ILE A 129 -11.72 -22.31 -10.67
N PRO A 130 -11.99 -23.28 -11.55
CA PRO A 130 -12.92 -23.07 -12.66
C PRO A 130 -14.31 -22.68 -12.14
N TYR A 131 -14.94 -21.70 -12.79
CA TYR A 131 -16.23 -21.13 -12.39
C TYR A 131 -17.29 -22.18 -12.14
N GLU A 132 -17.52 -23.06 -13.10
CA GLU A 132 -18.50 -24.14 -13.03
C GLU A 132 -18.15 -25.23 -12.02
N THR A 133 -16.85 -25.47 -11.79
CA THR A 133 -16.37 -26.43 -10.78
C THR A 133 -16.75 -25.98 -9.36
N GLY A 134 -16.56 -24.71 -9.09
CA GLY A 134 -16.90 -24.15 -7.79
C GLY A 134 -18.39 -24.14 -7.53
N ILE A 135 -19.23 -23.79 -8.53
CA ILE A 135 -20.69 -23.89 -8.44
C ILE A 135 -21.10 -25.32 -8.14
N LYS A 136 -20.55 -26.29 -8.87
CA LYS A 136 -20.94 -27.70 -8.72
C LYS A 136 -20.55 -28.30 -7.37
N TYR A 137 -19.37 -27.93 -6.84
CA TYR A 137 -18.78 -28.69 -5.74
C TYR A 137 -18.66 -27.90 -4.42
N ILE A 138 -18.71 -26.56 -4.44
CA ILE A 138 -18.48 -25.73 -3.24
C ILE A 138 -19.71 -24.92 -2.87
N THR A 139 -20.17 -24.04 -3.75
CA THR A 139 -21.18 -23.02 -3.40
C THR A 139 -22.59 -23.39 -3.78
N GLY A 140 -22.78 -24.28 -4.76
CA GLY A 140 -24.09 -24.46 -5.37
C GLY A 140 -24.52 -23.17 -6.10
N THR A 141 -25.84 -22.92 -6.14
CA THR A 141 -26.41 -21.74 -6.80
C THR A 141 -26.45 -20.49 -5.91
N ASN A 142 -25.97 -20.57 -4.68
CA ASN A 142 -25.98 -19.44 -3.75
C ASN A 142 -24.69 -18.62 -3.86
N ILE A 143 -24.52 -17.96 -5.00
CA ILE A 143 -23.36 -17.10 -5.30
C ILE A 143 -23.82 -15.68 -5.58
N SER A 144 -22.92 -14.73 -5.41
CA SER A 144 -23.05 -13.34 -5.85
C SER A 144 -21.99 -13.07 -6.94
N PRO A 145 -22.30 -13.42 -8.21
CA PRO A 145 -21.36 -13.27 -9.28
C PRO A 145 -21.15 -11.80 -9.64
N THR A 146 -19.96 -11.51 -10.13
CA THR A 146 -19.56 -10.19 -10.64
C THR A 146 -19.12 -10.35 -12.08
N ILE A 147 -19.74 -9.62 -13.00
CA ILE A 147 -19.25 -9.51 -14.38
C ILE A 147 -18.28 -8.32 -14.42
N THR A 148 -17.09 -8.58 -14.92
CA THR A 148 -16.11 -7.55 -15.24
C THR A 148 -16.11 -7.30 -16.73
N VAL A 149 -16.29 -6.04 -17.11
CA VAL A 149 -16.34 -5.60 -18.51
C VAL A 149 -15.16 -4.68 -18.78
N ILE A 150 -14.43 -4.92 -19.86
CA ILE A 150 -13.36 -4.05 -20.35
C ILE A 150 -13.89 -3.24 -21.53
N ALA A 151 -13.91 -1.93 -21.40
CA ALA A 151 -14.25 -1.03 -22.49
C ALA A 151 -13.08 -0.90 -23.48
N GLU A 152 -13.36 -0.79 -24.78
CA GLU A 152 -12.35 -0.55 -25.82
C GLU A 152 -11.67 0.82 -25.69
N ASP A 153 -12.41 1.83 -25.26
CA ASP A 153 -11.92 3.19 -25.07
C ASP A 153 -12.30 3.71 -23.67
N VAL A 154 -11.29 4.17 -22.93
CA VAL A 154 -11.45 4.74 -21.57
C VAL A 154 -12.42 5.93 -21.56
N ASN A 155 -12.51 6.69 -22.68
CA ASN A 155 -13.43 7.84 -22.77
C ASN A 155 -14.89 7.42 -22.97
N GLN A 156 -15.15 6.17 -23.27
CA GLN A 156 -16.51 5.64 -23.49
C GLN A 156 -17.04 4.80 -22.32
N VAL A 157 -16.29 4.70 -21.24
CA VAL A 157 -16.66 3.89 -20.06
C VAL A 157 -18.05 4.25 -19.53
N ASP A 158 -18.40 5.52 -19.40
CA ASP A 158 -19.72 5.97 -18.93
C ASP A 158 -20.86 5.54 -19.87
N THR A 159 -20.61 5.56 -21.19
CA THR A 159 -21.59 5.10 -22.18
C THR A 159 -21.77 3.60 -22.08
N VAL A 160 -20.66 2.84 -22.09
CA VAL A 160 -20.68 1.37 -21.94
C VAL A 160 -21.37 0.96 -20.64
N MET A 161 -21.11 1.66 -19.51
CA MET A 161 -21.80 1.40 -18.25
C MET A 161 -23.32 1.57 -18.36
N THR A 162 -23.79 2.62 -19.03
CA THR A 162 -25.21 2.90 -19.22
C THR A 162 -25.85 1.84 -20.10
N ASP A 163 -25.18 1.43 -21.17
CA ASP A 163 -25.66 0.41 -22.10
C ASP A 163 -25.68 -0.98 -21.47
N VAL A 164 -24.66 -1.35 -20.69
CA VAL A 164 -24.62 -2.58 -19.87
C VAL A 164 -25.75 -2.58 -18.83
N GLU A 165 -25.98 -1.47 -18.14
CA GLU A 165 -27.07 -1.35 -17.17
C GLU A 165 -28.45 -1.57 -17.84
N SER A 166 -28.61 -1.01 -19.03
CA SER A 166 -29.85 -1.13 -19.80
C SER A 166 -30.06 -2.57 -20.29
N ALA A 167 -29.05 -3.21 -20.80
CA ALA A 167 -29.09 -4.61 -21.26
C ALA A 167 -29.40 -5.57 -20.09
N LEU A 168 -28.72 -5.39 -18.94
CA LEU A 168 -28.96 -6.20 -17.75
C LEU A 168 -30.37 -5.99 -17.18
N LYS A 169 -30.91 -4.77 -17.21
CA LYS A 169 -32.28 -4.50 -16.78
C LYS A 169 -33.33 -5.11 -17.70
N GLU A 170 -33.06 -5.22 -19.00
CA GLU A 170 -33.93 -5.89 -19.93
C GLU A 170 -33.97 -7.40 -19.67
N SER A 171 -32.82 -8.02 -19.45
CA SER A 171 -32.72 -9.46 -19.14
C SER A 171 -33.23 -9.80 -17.75
N TYR A 172 -33.04 -8.91 -16.77
CA TYR A 172 -33.38 -9.12 -15.35
C TYR A 172 -34.22 -7.97 -14.75
N PRO A 173 -35.47 -7.78 -15.16
CA PRO A 173 -36.28 -6.60 -14.79
C PRO A 173 -36.51 -6.40 -13.27
N ASN A 174 -36.42 -7.48 -12.51
CA ASN A 174 -36.68 -7.48 -11.04
C ASN A 174 -35.41 -7.55 -10.18
N THR A 175 -34.24 -7.39 -10.80
CA THR A 175 -32.94 -7.48 -10.10
C THR A 175 -32.28 -6.11 -10.04
N THR A 176 -31.66 -5.80 -8.90
CA THR A 176 -30.87 -4.59 -8.74
C THR A 176 -29.41 -4.94 -8.90
N PHE A 177 -28.73 -4.27 -9.82
CA PHE A 177 -27.30 -4.40 -10.05
C PHE A 177 -26.56 -3.21 -9.43
N THR A 178 -25.39 -3.46 -8.89
CA THR A 178 -24.44 -2.41 -8.51
C THR A 178 -23.37 -2.33 -9.60
N ILE A 179 -23.40 -1.27 -10.38
CA ILE A 179 -22.40 -1.02 -11.43
C ILE A 179 -21.41 -0.01 -10.90
N SER A 180 -20.13 -0.27 -11.08
CA SER A 180 -19.06 0.63 -10.67
C SER A 180 -17.88 0.50 -11.61
N ASP A 181 -17.30 1.60 -12.01
CA ASP A 181 -16.06 1.58 -12.77
C ASP A 181 -14.82 1.50 -11.87
N ALA A 182 -13.72 1.00 -12.42
CA ALA A 182 -12.45 0.90 -11.71
C ALA A 182 -11.81 2.28 -11.50
N GLY A 183 -12.10 3.24 -12.39
CA GLY A 183 -11.60 4.61 -12.30
C GLY A 183 -12.15 5.35 -11.09
N SER A 184 -13.48 5.29 -10.88
CA SER A 184 -14.11 5.94 -9.72
C SER A 184 -13.67 5.33 -8.39
N LYS A 185 -13.43 4.00 -8.35
CA LYS A 185 -12.83 3.34 -7.16
C LYS A 185 -11.40 3.78 -6.92
N MET A 186 -10.61 3.91 -7.97
CA MET A 186 -9.23 4.39 -7.90
C MET A 186 -9.16 5.85 -7.48
N GLU A 187 -10.08 6.68 -7.99
CA GLU A 187 -10.22 8.09 -7.59
C GLU A 187 -10.62 8.22 -6.11
N ALA A 188 -11.58 7.43 -5.64
CA ALA A 188 -11.97 7.39 -4.24
C ALA A 188 -10.81 6.93 -3.32
N ALA A 189 -10.05 5.92 -3.74
CA ALA A 189 -8.86 5.48 -3.02
C ALA A 189 -7.77 6.55 -3.01
N SER A 190 -7.56 7.25 -4.13
CA SER A 190 -6.60 8.35 -4.25
C SER A 190 -6.99 9.53 -3.37
N ALA A 191 -8.26 9.92 -3.35
CA ALA A 191 -8.78 10.97 -2.50
C ALA A 191 -8.62 10.64 -1.00
N SER A 192 -8.82 9.38 -0.63
CA SER A 192 -8.56 8.90 0.74
C SER A 192 -7.09 9.00 1.10
N ASN A 193 -6.19 8.58 0.20
CA ASN A 193 -4.74 8.69 0.39
C ASN A 193 -4.28 10.15 0.49
N GLU A 194 -4.86 11.05 -0.30
CA GLU A 194 -4.58 12.49 -0.24
C GLU A 194 -4.97 13.07 1.13
N THR A 195 -6.14 12.70 1.65
CA THR A 195 -6.61 13.12 2.97
C THR A 195 -5.68 12.61 4.08
N LEU A 196 -5.26 11.34 4.02
CA LEU A 196 -4.30 10.76 4.98
C LEU A 196 -2.94 11.48 4.89
N THR A 197 -2.47 11.77 3.69
CA THR A 197 -1.22 12.51 3.46
C THR A 197 -1.30 13.91 4.07
N LEU A 198 -2.41 14.62 3.89
CA LEU A 198 -2.63 15.95 4.47
C LEU A 198 -2.62 15.90 6.01
N LEU A 199 -3.24 14.88 6.61
CA LEU A 199 -3.21 14.67 8.06
C LEU A 199 -1.78 14.40 8.56
N LEU A 200 -1.00 13.57 7.86
CA LEU A 200 0.39 13.29 8.23
C LEU A 200 1.27 14.54 8.10
N ILE A 201 1.10 15.32 7.04
CA ILE A 201 1.83 16.58 6.84
C ILE A 201 1.48 17.58 7.93
N SER A 202 0.19 17.74 8.28
CA SER A 202 -0.22 18.66 9.34
C SER A 202 0.36 18.25 10.70
N MET A 203 0.40 16.96 11.02
CA MET A 203 1.04 16.45 12.22
C MET A 203 2.55 16.71 12.19
N ALA A 204 3.22 16.48 11.06
CA ALA A 204 4.64 16.77 10.89
C ALA A 204 4.97 18.26 11.09
N VAL A 205 4.13 19.17 10.60
CA VAL A 205 4.29 20.62 10.81
C VAL A 205 4.18 20.99 12.30
N ILE A 206 3.23 20.41 13.02
CA ILE A 206 3.11 20.64 14.48
C ILE A 206 4.37 20.17 15.21
N VAL A 207 4.82 18.95 14.91
CA VAL A 207 6.05 18.40 15.52
C VAL A 207 7.28 19.24 15.17
N PHE A 208 7.36 19.73 13.92
CA PHE A 208 8.42 20.64 13.48
C PHE A 208 8.46 21.95 14.29
N ILE A 209 7.31 22.58 14.50
CA ILE A 209 7.23 23.82 15.29
C ILE A 209 7.60 23.57 16.76
N VAL A 210 7.02 22.53 17.36
CA VAL A 210 7.29 22.21 18.78
C VAL A 210 8.75 21.82 18.98
N GLY A 211 9.30 20.95 18.11
CA GLY A 211 10.71 20.56 18.16
C GLY A 211 11.66 21.73 17.92
N GLY A 212 11.33 22.60 16.97
CA GLY A 212 12.09 23.82 16.70
C GLY A 212 12.12 24.81 17.87
N ILE A 213 10.99 25.01 18.56
CA ILE A 213 10.94 25.81 19.77
C ILE A 213 11.82 25.16 20.87
N GLY A 214 11.82 23.81 20.97
CA GLY A 214 12.69 23.09 21.87
C GLY A 214 14.17 23.37 21.62
N ILE A 215 14.61 23.27 20.36
CA ILE A 215 15.99 23.59 19.93
C ILE A 215 16.33 25.05 20.29
N MET A 216 15.44 25.98 19.96
CA MET A 216 15.62 27.41 20.26
C MET A 216 15.80 27.65 21.76
N ASN A 217 15.00 27.02 22.61
CA ASN A 217 15.09 27.18 24.08
C ASN A 217 16.40 26.61 24.61
N VAL A 218 16.84 25.44 24.15
CA VAL A 218 18.12 24.84 24.59
C VAL A 218 19.30 25.77 24.21
N LEU A 219 19.27 26.31 22.98
CA LEU A 219 20.30 27.25 22.53
C LEU A 219 20.31 28.54 23.35
N PHE A 220 19.14 29.07 23.72
CA PHE A 220 19.08 30.24 24.60
C PHE A 220 19.72 29.99 25.98
N VAL A 221 19.49 28.80 26.55
CA VAL A 221 20.13 28.41 27.83
C VAL A 221 21.65 28.28 27.63
N SER A 222 22.10 27.57 26.61
CA SER A 222 23.52 27.40 26.26
C SER A 222 24.22 28.74 26.07
N ILE A 223 23.64 29.66 25.32
CA ILE A 223 24.18 31.01 25.09
C ILE A 223 24.26 31.81 26.42
N LYS A 224 23.22 31.69 27.25
CA LYS A 224 23.22 32.38 28.56
C LYS A 224 24.31 31.87 29.49
N GLU A 225 24.53 30.55 29.54
CA GLU A 225 25.60 29.94 30.32
C GLU A 225 27.00 30.32 29.82
N ARG A 226 27.17 30.54 28.52
CA ARG A 226 28.43 30.88 27.85
C ARG A 226 28.58 32.38 27.55
N THR A 227 27.73 33.25 28.15
CA THR A 227 27.72 34.70 27.87
C THR A 227 29.09 35.33 28.16
N ASN A 228 29.75 34.94 29.21
CA ASN A 228 31.09 35.45 29.59
C ASN A 228 32.15 35.05 28.54
N GLU A 229 32.14 33.80 28.06
CA GLU A 229 33.03 33.31 27.01
C GLU A 229 32.85 34.11 25.72
N ILE A 230 31.61 34.37 25.31
CA ILE A 230 31.27 35.21 24.16
C ILE A 230 31.79 36.63 24.34
N GLY A 231 31.70 37.17 25.55
CA GLY A 231 32.24 38.50 25.92
C GLY A 231 33.76 38.56 25.72
N ILE A 232 34.49 37.54 26.19
CA ILE A 232 35.96 37.42 26.05
C ILE A 232 36.36 37.31 24.57
N LEU A 233 35.68 36.41 23.81
CA LEU A 233 35.95 36.26 22.37
C LEU A 233 35.77 37.57 21.59
N LYS A 234 34.77 38.32 21.91
CA LYS A 234 34.52 39.65 21.30
C LYS A 234 35.54 40.70 21.73
N ALA A 235 35.98 40.67 22.97
CA ALA A 235 37.03 41.56 23.46
C ALA A 235 38.40 41.28 22.78
N LEU A 236 38.63 40.00 22.40
CA LEU A 236 39.79 39.55 21.60
C LEU A 236 39.67 39.85 20.09
N GLY A 237 38.54 40.40 19.63
CA GLY A 237 38.37 40.84 18.25
C GLY A 237 37.58 39.89 17.35
N CYS A 238 36.91 38.85 17.88
CA CYS A 238 36.04 38.00 17.12
C CYS A 238 34.90 38.80 16.48
N SER A 239 34.65 38.54 15.17
CA SER A 239 33.60 39.24 14.48
C SER A 239 32.20 38.69 14.83
N ARG A 240 31.18 39.54 14.61
CA ARG A 240 29.79 39.09 14.81
C ARG A 240 29.42 37.89 13.94
N LYS A 241 30.04 37.79 12.75
CA LYS A 241 29.77 36.67 11.83
C LYS A 241 30.37 35.35 12.35
N ASP A 242 31.52 35.39 12.98
CA ASP A 242 32.17 34.20 13.49
C ASP A 242 31.35 33.60 14.64
N ILE A 243 30.87 34.42 15.58
CA ILE A 243 30.02 33.99 16.68
C ILE A 243 28.65 33.48 16.14
N LEU A 244 28.04 34.16 15.17
CA LEU A 244 26.81 33.71 14.55
C LEU A 244 27.00 32.32 13.92
N LEU A 245 28.10 32.15 13.16
CA LEU A 245 28.39 30.89 12.48
C LEU A 245 28.65 29.75 13.45
N GLU A 246 29.39 30.00 14.54
CA GLU A 246 29.68 29.02 15.60
C GLU A 246 28.40 28.45 16.19
N PHE A 247 27.48 29.29 16.69
CA PHE A 247 26.23 28.83 17.26
C PHE A 247 25.25 28.23 16.24
N LEU A 248 25.29 28.70 14.98
CA LEU A 248 24.47 28.14 13.92
C LEU A 248 24.96 26.73 13.53
N LEU A 249 26.27 26.52 13.50
CA LEU A 249 26.86 25.20 13.28
C LEU A 249 26.56 24.25 14.44
N GLU A 250 26.64 24.72 15.67
CA GLU A 250 26.28 23.94 16.87
C GLU A 250 24.81 23.49 16.83
N ALA A 251 23.89 24.40 16.48
CA ALA A 251 22.46 24.09 16.29
C ALA A 251 22.23 23.07 15.17
N SER A 252 22.88 23.27 14.03
CA SER A 252 22.75 22.38 12.88
C SER A 252 23.31 21.00 13.17
N PHE A 253 24.43 20.91 13.87
CA PHE A 253 25.04 19.64 14.25
C PHE A 253 24.17 18.88 15.27
N THR A 254 23.67 19.56 16.29
CA THR A 254 22.76 18.96 17.28
C THR A 254 21.50 18.42 16.62
N SER A 255 20.92 19.18 15.68
CA SER A 255 19.76 18.73 14.90
C SER A 255 20.06 17.57 13.96
N LEU A 256 21.26 17.54 13.36
CA LEU A 256 21.70 16.41 12.55
C LEU A 256 21.79 15.12 13.39
N VAL A 257 22.37 15.21 14.58
CA VAL A 257 22.44 14.06 15.50
C VAL A 257 21.02 13.58 15.86
N GLY A 258 20.11 14.50 16.16
CA GLY A 258 18.70 14.19 16.39
C GLY A 258 18.03 13.53 15.21
N ALA A 259 18.26 14.02 13.98
CA ALA A 259 17.73 13.45 12.76
C ALA A 259 18.26 12.03 12.48
N VAL A 260 19.56 11.79 12.70
CA VAL A 260 20.16 10.44 12.60
C VAL A 260 19.51 9.49 13.60
N MET A 261 19.35 9.91 14.85
CA MET A 261 18.66 9.11 15.87
C MET A 261 17.22 8.84 15.50
N GLY A 262 16.50 9.81 14.93
CA GLY A 262 15.14 9.63 14.43
C GLY A 262 15.05 8.59 13.32
N VAL A 263 15.98 8.59 12.36
CA VAL A 263 16.06 7.57 11.31
C VAL A 263 16.34 6.19 11.89
N LEU A 264 17.27 6.08 12.84
CA LEU A 264 17.58 4.80 13.50
C LEU A 264 16.38 4.23 14.27
N VAL A 265 15.64 5.08 14.97
CA VAL A 265 14.40 4.69 15.67
C VAL A 265 13.33 4.23 14.67
N ALA A 266 13.16 4.94 13.56
CA ALA A 266 12.23 4.53 12.49
C ALA A 266 12.59 3.17 11.92
N LEU A 267 13.88 2.91 11.65
CA LEU A 267 14.38 1.60 11.19
C LEU A 267 14.09 0.49 12.22
N GLY A 268 14.26 0.78 13.51
CA GLY A 268 14.02 -0.19 14.59
C GLY A 268 12.55 -0.51 14.82
N ILE A 269 11.65 0.45 14.57
CA ILE A 269 10.20 0.27 14.74
C ILE A 269 9.56 -0.41 13.54
N THR A 270 10.11 -0.26 12.34
CA THR A 270 9.55 -0.80 11.09
C THR A 270 9.21 -2.30 11.16
N PRO A 271 10.12 -3.21 11.63
CA PRO A 271 9.77 -4.64 11.70
C PRO A 271 8.63 -4.93 12.69
N PHE A 272 8.49 -4.09 13.72
CA PHE A 272 7.39 -4.23 14.68
C PHE A 272 6.04 -3.83 14.07
N VAL A 273 6.03 -2.80 13.23
CA VAL A 273 4.80 -2.36 12.51
C VAL A 273 4.40 -3.40 11.45
N GLN A 274 5.36 -4.05 10.81
CA GLN A 274 5.08 -5.13 9.84
C GLN A 274 4.39 -6.35 10.47
N LEU A 275 4.58 -6.60 11.78
CA LEU A 275 3.84 -7.65 12.50
C LEU A 275 2.31 -7.42 12.54
N PHE A 276 1.87 -6.19 12.34
CA PHE A 276 0.44 -5.84 12.24
C PHE A 276 -0.10 -5.87 10.79
N ASN A 277 0.55 -6.59 9.89
CA ASN A 277 0.19 -6.69 8.46
C ASN A 277 0.20 -5.34 7.70
N VAL A 278 0.91 -4.34 8.20
CA VAL A 278 1.09 -3.06 7.52
C VAL A 278 2.37 -3.11 6.71
N ARG A 279 2.26 -3.04 5.38
CA ARG A 279 3.43 -2.98 4.50
C ARG A 279 4.08 -1.60 4.61
N VAL A 280 5.24 -1.54 5.24
CA VAL A 280 6.06 -0.32 5.34
C VAL A 280 7.34 -0.55 4.55
N SER A 281 7.55 0.26 3.51
CA SER A 281 8.81 0.31 2.77
C SER A 281 9.60 1.55 3.15
N LEU A 282 10.83 1.34 3.62
CA LEU A 282 11.74 2.44 3.90
C LEU A 282 12.46 2.85 2.61
N SER A 283 12.24 4.09 2.21
CA SER A 283 12.93 4.67 1.06
C SER A 283 14.23 5.35 1.49
N VAL A 284 15.33 5.04 0.81
CA VAL A 284 16.61 5.74 1.00
C VAL A 284 16.47 7.24 0.73
N GLN A 285 15.66 7.61 -0.26
CA GLN A 285 15.34 9.01 -0.55
C GLN A 285 14.65 9.69 0.61
N GLY A 286 13.69 9.02 1.27
CA GLY A 286 13.02 9.52 2.46
C GLY A 286 13.98 9.72 3.63
N ALA A 287 14.92 8.81 3.84
CA ALA A 287 15.95 8.95 4.87
C ALA A 287 16.87 10.15 4.63
N VAL A 288 17.34 10.33 3.39
CA VAL A 288 18.16 11.50 3.02
C VAL A 288 17.39 12.80 3.19
N LEU A 289 16.14 12.87 2.75
CA LEU A 289 15.28 14.04 2.91
C LEU A 289 15.05 14.38 4.39
N SER A 290 14.85 13.39 5.26
CA SER A 290 14.67 13.62 6.70
C SER A 290 15.93 14.18 7.37
N LEU A 291 17.13 13.73 6.95
CA LEU A 291 18.40 14.28 7.42
C LEU A 291 18.58 15.74 6.98
N LEU A 292 18.31 16.05 5.71
CA LEU A 292 18.35 17.42 5.20
C LEU A 292 17.37 18.32 5.94
N PHE A 293 16.16 17.83 6.17
CA PHE A 293 15.13 18.56 6.92
C PHE A 293 15.54 18.79 8.36
N GLY A 294 16.22 17.83 9.01
CA GLY A 294 16.78 17.99 10.34
C GLY A 294 17.80 19.13 10.43
N VAL A 295 18.74 19.18 9.49
CA VAL A 295 19.73 20.28 9.42
C VAL A 295 19.07 21.63 9.19
N LEU A 296 18.09 21.70 8.28
CA LEU A 296 17.32 22.91 8.02
C LEU A 296 16.57 23.39 9.26
N THR A 297 15.97 22.46 10.02
CA THR A 297 15.29 22.79 11.29
C THR A 297 16.24 23.44 12.28
N GLY A 298 17.42 22.83 12.51
CA GLY A 298 18.44 23.40 13.39
C GLY A 298 18.90 24.77 12.94
N SER A 299 19.11 24.96 11.63
CA SER A 299 19.52 26.24 11.07
C SER A 299 18.45 27.33 11.21
N ILE A 300 17.19 27.01 10.97
CA ILE A 300 16.08 27.97 11.05
C ILE A 300 15.83 28.40 12.50
N PHE A 301 15.64 27.44 13.39
CA PHE A 301 15.33 27.75 14.79
C PHE A 301 16.56 28.14 15.62
N GLY A 302 17.76 27.75 15.20
CA GLY A 302 19.04 28.18 15.78
C GLY A 302 19.45 29.58 15.37
N PHE A 303 18.94 30.09 14.22
CA PHE A 303 19.36 31.41 13.73
C PHE A 303 19.07 32.55 14.70
N TYR A 304 17.87 32.58 15.28
CA TYR A 304 17.48 33.71 16.14
C TYR A 304 18.30 33.76 17.44
N PRO A 305 18.51 32.67 18.20
CA PRO A 305 19.43 32.66 19.35
C PRO A 305 20.86 33.03 18.97
N ALA A 306 21.40 32.43 17.91
CA ALA A 306 22.75 32.71 17.43
C ALA A 306 22.95 34.18 17.02
N TYR A 307 21.96 34.77 16.34
CA TYR A 307 21.97 36.18 16.01
C TYR A 307 21.97 37.06 17.24
N LYS A 308 21.19 36.73 18.27
CA LYS A 308 21.15 37.46 19.53
C LYS A 308 22.51 37.36 20.26
N ALA A 309 23.13 36.19 20.33
CA ALA A 309 24.47 35.98 20.86
C ALA A 309 25.51 36.85 20.13
N SER A 310 25.46 36.88 18.82
CA SER A 310 26.39 37.66 17.99
C SER A 310 26.33 39.18 18.24
N ARG A 311 25.25 39.69 18.84
CA ARG A 311 25.05 41.12 19.14
C ARG A 311 25.34 41.49 20.60
N LEU A 312 25.70 40.56 21.45
CA LEU A 312 26.09 40.87 22.85
C LEU A 312 27.22 41.90 22.89
N ILE A 313 27.14 42.86 23.83
CA ILE A 313 28.16 43.88 24.02
C ILE A 313 29.19 43.31 25.02
N PRO A 314 30.51 43.33 24.74
CA PRO A 314 31.53 42.73 25.60
C PRO A 314 31.46 43.17 27.03
N VAL A 315 31.24 44.48 27.29
CA VAL A 315 31.20 45.02 28.66
C VAL A 315 30.00 44.51 29.45
N GLU A 316 28.84 44.34 28.78
CA GLU A 316 27.63 43.80 29.44
C GLU A 316 27.75 42.30 29.67
N ALA A 317 28.38 41.58 28.72
CA ALA A 317 28.58 40.16 28.82
C ALA A 317 29.56 39.75 29.93
N LEU A 318 30.56 40.57 30.21
CA LEU A 318 31.55 40.35 31.26
C LEU A 318 31.07 40.79 32.66
N ASN A 319 30.03 41.62 32.77
CA ASN A 319 29.45 42.10 34.04
C ASN A 319 28.20 41.31 34.47
N GLN A 320 27.77 40.30 33.74
CA GLN A 320 26.71 39.41 34.17
C GLN A 320 27.34 38.29 35.05
N GLU A 321 27.18 38.39 36.35
CA GLU A 321 27.37 37.29 37.31
C GLU A 321 26.17 36.36 37.33
#